data_e83e7c84dd05695d365b42e87922e291
#
_entry.id   e83e7c84dd05695d365b42e87922e291
#
_cell.length_a   1.000
_cell.length_b   1.000
_cell.length_c   1.000
_cell.angle_alpha   90.00
_cell.angle_beta   90.00
_cell.angle_gamma   90.00
#
_symmetry.space_group_name_H-M   'P 1'
#
loop_
_entity.id
_entity.type
_entity.pdbx_description
1 polymer ?
#
loop_
_entity_poly.entity_id
_entity_poly.type
_entity_poly.pdbx_seq_one_letter_code
_entity_poly.pdbx_strand_id
1 'polypeptide(L)'
;MYLAELLQAAGRRWYVLVGGLLLTAGVIILALRLIPITYDVKSSILLLPPQTSVEETGGNPFLALGGLEVVAGVLAKSLTDTDSVESIVPEGDQAEYTIQQDASIDGSVLEVTVSDRSADGAFDTLDAVLALASERLDELQDGVAASDESHVRLMVITNNTVAVPNAAALGRTLIVLTAACLVVTLLLAVFVDAAIRRRRAVSAARATSGTSADEPAVPVPVPVPAPADRDERAVLARESP
;
A
#
# COMPACT_ATOMS: atom_id res chain seq x y z
N MET A 1 0.75 0.82 29.54
CA MET A 1 0.56 2.16 30.11
C MET A 1 0.50 3.26 29.04
N TYR A 2 1.18 3.12 27.92
CA TYR A 2 1.24 4.16 26.86
C TYR A 2 -0.08 4.46 26.12
N LEU A 3 -0.96 3.49 25.95
CA LEU A 3 -2.25 3.66 25.23
C LEU A 3 -3.26 4.54 25.99
N ALA A 4 -3.31 4.42 27.32
CA ALA A 4 -4.22 5.22 28.15
C ALA A 4 -3.79 6.71 28.18
N GLU A 5 -2.50 6.98 28.20
CA GLU A 5 -1.94 8.34 28.14
C GLU A 5 -2.17 8.99 26.78
N LEU A 6 -2.04 8.20 25.70
CA LEU A 6 -2.36 8.64 24.33
C LEU A 6 -3.84 8.97 24.15
N LEU A 7 -4.74 8.14 24.68
CA LEU A 7 -6.19 8.38 24.66
C LEU A 7 -6.59 9.60 25.46
N GLN A 8 -5.95 9.84 26.60
CA GLN A 8 -6.22 11.00 27.45
C GLN A 8 -5.68 12.30 26.82
N ALA A 9 -4.54 12.25 26.12
CA ALA A 9 -4.00 13.36 25.34
C ALA A 9 -4.89 13.67 24.12
N ALA A 10 -5.41 12.63 23.47
CA ALA A 10 -6.32 12.72 22.33
C ALA A 10 -7.67 13.36 22.72
N GLY A 11 -8.27 12.96 23.86
CA GLY A 11 -9.53 13.52 24.36
C GLY A 11 -9.44 15.01 24.73
N ARG A 12 -8.25 15.47 25.13
CA ARG A 12 -8.02 16.87 25.48
C ARG A 12 -7.94 17.78 24.26
N ARG A 13 -7.79 17.21 23.03
CA ARG A 13 -7.66 17.93 21.75
C ARG A 13 -8.54 17.34 20.67
N TRP A 14 -9.78 17.08 21.02
CA TRP A 14 -10.76 16.47 20.13
C TRP A 14 -10.89 17.16 18.76
N TYR A 15 -10.63 18.49 18.71
CA TYR A 15 -10.63 19.25 17.46
C TYR A 15 -9.54 18.80 16.46
N VAL A 16 -8.37 18.31 16.93
CA VAL A 16 -7.33 17.77 16.05
C VAL A 16 -7.78 16.43 15.50
N LEU A 17 -8.42 15.60 16.33
CA LEU A 17 -8.98 14.32 15.88
C LEU A 17 -10.13 14.53 14.89
N VAL A 18 -11.03 15.48 15.17
CA VAL A 18 -12.13 15.82 14.25
C VAL A 18 -11.58 16.39 12.95
N GLY A 19 -10.59 17.28 13.00
CA GLY A 19 -9.92 17.81 11.80
C GLY A 19 -9.25 16.70 10.98
N GLY A 20 -8.54 15.77 11.64
CA GLY A 20 -7.95 14.61 11.01
C GLY A 20 -8.99 13.66 10.39
N LEU A 21 -10.10 13.42 11.09
CA LEU A 21 -11.19 12.59 10.58
C LEU A 21 -11.85 13.23 9.34
N LEU A 22 -12.10 14.54 9.37
CA LEU A 22 -12.64 15.27 8.22
C LEU A 22 -11.69 15.25 7.03
N LEU A 23 -10.39 15.39 7.28
CA LEU A 23 -9.36 15.28 6.25
C LEU A 23 -9.34 13.87 5.65
N THR A 24 -9.38 12.84 6.49
CA THR A 24 -9.46 11.44 6.04
C THR A 24 -10.72 11.20 5.19
N ALA A 25 -11.88 11.68 5.64
CA ALA A 25 -13.12 11.59 4.88
C ALA A 25 -13.01 12.31 3.52
N GLY A 26 -12.40 13.50 3.49
CA GLY A 26 -12.14 14.25 2.25
C GLY A 26 -11.23 13.48 1.29
N VAL A 27 -10.16 12.89 1.80
CA VAL A 27 -9.23 12.06 1.01
C VAL A 27 -9.93 10.82 0.46
N ILE A 28 -10.77 10.15 1.25
CA ILE A 28 -11.55 8.98 0.80
C ILE A 28 -12.53 9.37 -0.31
N ILE A 29 -13.27 10.47 -0.14
CA ILE A 29 -14.19 10.97 -1.16
C ILE A 29 -13.44 11.32 -2.45
N LEU A 30 -12.28 11.96 -2.32
CA LEU A 30 -11.43 12.29 -3.46
C LEU A 30 -10.92 11.01 -4.16
N ALA A 31 -10.46 10.02 -3.40
CA ALA A 31 -10.01 8.73 -3.93
C ALA A 31 -11.13 8.01 -4.70
N LEU A 32 -12.36 7.98 -4.15
CA LEU A 32 -13.53 7.40 -4.83
C LEU A 32 -13.91 8.13 -6.12
N ARG A 33 -13.54 9.41 -6.25
CA ARG A 33 -13.78 10.18 -7.48
C ARG A 33 -12.69 9.99 -8.52
N LEU A 34 -11.46 9.71 -8.09
CA LEU A 34 -10.29 9.60 -8.96
C LEU A 34 -10.03 8.17 -9.41
N ILE A 35 -10.37 7.17 -8.60
CA ILE A 35 -10.15 5.75 -8.93
C ILE A 35 -11.42 5.22 -9.58
N PRO A 36 -11.41 4.97 -10.90
CA PRO A 36 -12.56 4.39 -11.59
C PRO A 36 -12.77 2.94 -11.14
N ILE A 37 -14.00 2.51 -11.13
CA ILE A 37 -14.34 1.09 -10.97
C ILE A 37 -13.94 0.38 -12.26
N THR A 38 -13.20 -0.72 -12.16
CA THR A 38 -12.89 -1.60 -13.28
C THR A 38 -13.87 -2.78 -13.32
N TYR A 39 -14.07 -3.31 -14.50
CA TYR A 39 -14.91 -4.47 -14.74
C TYR A 39 -14.01 -5.62 -15.17
N ASP A 40 -14.12 -6.74 -14.49
CA ASP A 40 -13.36 -7.94 -14.79
C ASP A 40 -14.20 -8.93 -15.57
N VAL A 41 -13.64 -9.45 -16.66
CA VAL A 41 -14.18 -10.55 -17.42
C VAL A 41 -13.15 -11.68 -17.44
N LYS A 42 -13.62 -12.91 -17.30
CA LYS A 42 -12.75 -14.08 -17.28
C LYS A 42 -13.18 -15.08 -18.36
N SER A 43 -12.19 -15.74 -18.95
CA SER A 43 -12.37 -16.86 -19.85
C SER A 43 -11.36 -17.95 -19.53
N SER A 44 -11.77 -19.21 -19.70
CA SER A 44 -10.88 -20.37 -19.56
C SER A 44 -10.73 -21.05 -20.91
N ILE A 45 -9.48 -21.24 -21.31
CA ILE A 45 -9.10 -21.86 -22.57
C ILE A 45 -8.45 -23.19 -22.28
N LEU A 46 -8.94 -24.26 -22.90
CA LEU A 46 -8.32 -25.58 -22.86
C LEU A 46 -7.52 -25.83 -24.15
N LEU A 47 -6.29 -26.28 -24.00
CA LEU A 47 -5.53 -26.82 -25.11
C LEU A 47 -5.96 -28.28 -25.35
N LEU A 48 -6.40 -28.56 -26.56
CA LEU A 48 -6.76 -29.90 -26.98
C LEU A 48 -5.59 -30.57 -27.71
N PRO A 49 -5.34 -31.86 -27.44
CA PRO A 49 -4.26 -32.61 -28.07
C PRO A 49 -4.50 -32.75 -29.57
N PRO A 50 -3.43 -32.99 -30.35
CA PRO A 50 -3.52 -33.28 -31.76
C PRO A 50 -4.31 -34.57 -32.05
N GLN A 51 -4.88 -34.66 -33.26
CA GLN A 51 -5.73 -35.80 -33.64
C GLN A 51 -4.98 -37.13 -33.57
N THR A 52 -3.71 -37.12 -33.94
CA THR A 52 -2.83 -38.29 -33.86
C THR A 52 -2.78 -38.89 -32.44
N SER A 53 -2.60 -38.04 -31.42
CA SER A 53 -2.59 -38.49 -30.02
C SER A 53 -3.97 -38.92 -29.52
N VAL A 54 -5.03 -38.33 -30.03
CA VAL A 54 -6.42 -38.70 -29.70
C VAL A 54 -6.73 -40.12 -30.24
N GLU A 55 -6.30 -40.44 -31.46
CA GLU A 55 -6.50 -41.75 -32.05
C GLU A 55 -5.79 -42.84 -31.25
N GLU A 56 -4.55 -42.59 -30.81
CA GLU A 56 -3.76 -43.51 -29.96
C GLU A 56 -4.42 -43.79 -28.61
N THR A 57 -5.19 -42.84 -28.07
CA THR A 57 -5.90 -42.95 -26.78
C THR A 57 -7.35 -43.40 -26.89
N GLY A 58 -7.74 -43.94 -28.05
CA GLY A 58 -9.07 -44.51 -28.25
C GLY A 58 -10.15 -43.45 -28.58
N GLY A 59 -9.76 -42.30 -29.11
CA GLY A 59 -10.66 -41.28 -29.62
C GLY A 59 -11.18 -40.27 -28.58
N ASN A 60 -10.71 -40.34 -27.33
CA ASN A 60 -11.09 -39.39 -26.30
C ASN A 60 -9.98 -38.36 -26.03
N PRO A 61 -10.12 -37.08 -26.44
CA PRO A 61 -9.09 -36.06 -26.28
C PRO A 61 -8.71 -35.81 -24.82
N PHE A 62 -9.62 -36.01 -23.87
CA PHE A 62 -9.34 -35.81 -22.45
C PHE A 62 -8.34 -36.80 -21.84
N LEU A 63 -8.14 -37.98 -22.50
CA LEU A 63 -7.15 -38.96 -22.07
C LEU A 63 -5.75 -38.62 -22.57
N ALA A 64 -5.61 -37.72 -23.52
CA ALA A 64 -4.35 -37.33 -24.17
C ALA A 64 -3.87 -35.91 -23.76
N LEU A 65 -4.39 -35.34 -22.69
CA LEU A 65 -4.02 -33.98 -22.24
C LEU A 65 -2.58 -33.89 -21.67
N GLY A 66 -1.96 -35.02 -21.37
CA GLY A 66 -0.59 -35.02 -20.79
C GLY A 66 0.44 -34.33 -21.69
N GLY A 67 1.28 -33.49 -21.11
CA GLY A 67 2.35 -32.79 -21.81
C GLY A 67 1.92 -31.41 -22.44
N LEU A 68 0.63 -31.11 -22.51
CA LEU A 68 0.15 -29.84 -23.05
C LEU A 68 0.40 -28.64 -22.10
N GLU A 69 0.74 -28.92 -20.85
CA GLU A 69 1.10 -27.88 -19.86
C GLU A 69 2.28 -27.02 -20.29
N VAL A 70 3.26 -27.64 -20.96
CA VAL A 70 4.43 -26.92 -21.49
C VAL A 70 4.01 -25.99 -22.63
N VAL A 71 3.17 -26.48 -23.53
CA VAL A 71 2.63 -25.68 -24.64
C VAL A 71 1.81 -24.53 -24.12
N ALA A 72 0.95 -24.78 -23.11
CA ALA A 72 0.17 -23.76 -22.44
C ALA A 72 1.07 -22.68 -21.79
N GLY A 73 2.16 -23.11 -21.13
CA GLY A 73 3.12 -22.17 -20.52
C GLY A 73 3.85 -21.31 -21.55
N VAL A 74 4.27 -21.90 -22.68
CA VAL A 74 4.90 -21.16 -23.78
C VAL A 74 3.93 -20.18 -24.42
N LEU A 75 2.71 -20.61 -24.68
CA LEU A 75 1.64 -19.75 -25.21
C LEU A 75 1.32 -18.59 -24.28
N ALA A 76 1.12 -18.86 -22.98
CA ALA A 76 0.87 -17.83 -21.98
C ALA A 76 2.02 -16.80 -21.93
N LYS A 77 3.26 -17.26 -22.03
CA LYS A 77 4.44 -16.39 -22.09
C LYS A 77 4.47 -15.54 -23.34
N SER A 78 4.17 -16.12 -24.50
CA SER A 78 4.09 -15.41 -25.79
C SER A 78 3.02 -14.32 -25.77
N LEU A 79 1.85 -14.60 -25.16
CA LEU A 79 0.74 -13.66 -25.08
C LEU A 79 0.97 -12.53 -24.05
N THR A 80 1.88 -12.71 -23.10
CA THR A 80 2.26 -11.70 -22.10
C THR A 80 3.54 -10.95 -22.49
N ASP A 81 4.07 -11.16 -23.66
CA ASP A 81 5.19 -10.41 -24.18
C ASP A 81 4.79 -8.97 -24.52
N THR A 82 5.77 -8.05 -24.50
CA THR A 82 5.52 -6.62 -24.69
C THR A 82 4.83 -6.32 -26.01
N ASP A 83 5.28 -6.94 -27.11
CA ASP A 83 4.72 -6.72 -28.44
C ASP A 83 3.27 -7.20 -28.53
N SER A 84 2.94 -8.33 -27.87
CA SER A 84 1.59 -8.86 -27.83
C SER A 84 0.66 -7.97 -26.98
N VAL A 85 1.16 -7.48 -25.85
CA VAL A 85 0.40 -6.54 -25.00
C VAL A 85 0.13 -5.25 -25.73
N GLU A 86 1.13 -4.65 -26.42
CA GLU A 86 0.98 -3.40 -27.14
C GLU A 86 0.03 -3.54 -28.34
N SER A 87 -0.03 -4.71 -28.97
CA SER A 87 -0.94 -4.98 -30.09
C SER A 87 -2.42 -5.04 -29.65
N ILE A 88 -2.72 -5.48 -28.43
CA ILE A 88 -4.06 -5.60 -27.88
C ILE A 88 -4.48 -4.35 -27.11
N VAL A 89 -3.55 -3.80 -26.31
CA VAL A 89 -3.75 -2.65 -25.44
C VAL A 89 -2.77 -1.55 -25.85
N PRO A 90 -3.12 -0.71 -26.85
CA PRO A 90 -2.27 0.38 -27.29
C PRO A 90 -1.96 1.39 -26.18
N GLU A 91 -0.85 2.13 -26.31
CA GLU A 91 -0.51 3.20 -25.37
C GLU A 91 -1.67 4.19 -25.18
N GLY A 92 -2.07 4.38 -23.93
CA GLY A 92 -3.18 5.28 -23.55
C GLY A 92 -4.51 4.57 -23.30
N ASP A 93 -4.64 3.32 -23.68
CA ASP A 93 -5.75 2.49 -23.25
C ASP A 93 -5.57 2.04 -21.80
N GLN A 94 -6.66 1.69 -21.15
CA GLN A 94 -6.67 1.39 -19.71
C GLN A 94 -7.11 -0.04 -19.43
N ALA A 95 -7.27 -0.81 -20.49
CA ALA A 95 -7.48 -2.23 -20.39
C ALA A 95 -6.19 -2.90 -19.90
N GLU A 96 -6.33 -3.91 -19.09
CA GLU A 96 -5.26 -4.78 -18.61
C GLU A 96 -5.72 -6.22 -18.74
N TYR A 97 -4.83 -7.10 -19.18
CA TYR A 97 -5.13 -8.52 -19.17
C TYR A 97 -4.01 -9.34 -18.52
N THR A 98 -4.39 -10.43 -17.92
CA THR A 98 -3.49 -11.39 -17.28
C THR A 98 -3.83 -12.79 -17.72
N ILE A 99 -2.82 -13.58 -18.05
CA ILE A 99 -2.96 -14.98 -18.45
C ILE A 99 -2.18 -15.84 -17.47
N GLN A 100 -2.87 -16.81 -16.88
CA GLN A 100 -2.28 -17.73 -15.91
C GLN A 100 -2.72 -19.16 -16.21
N GLN A 101 -1.84 -20.14 -15.95
CA GLN A 101 -2.25 -21.53 -15.94
C GLN A 101 -3.12 -21.79 -14.72
N ASP A 102 -4.25 -22.48 -14.93
CA ASP A 102 -5.11 -22.92 -13.83
C ASP A 102 -4.43 -24.10 -13.10
N ALA A 103 -3.89 -23.80 -11.92
CA ALA A 103 -3.22 -24.79 -11.08
C ALA A 103 -4.18 -25.85 -10.48
N SER A 104 -5.48 -25.66 -10.60
CA SER A 104 -6.51 -26.59 -10.10
C SER A 104 -6.81 -27.72 -11.09
N ILE A 105 -6.44 -27.54 -12.35
CA ILE A 105 -6.61 -28.52 -13.43
C ILE A 105 -5.23 -28.74 -14.05
N ASP A 106 -4.77 -29.99 -14.10
CA ASP A 106 -3.43 -30.39 -14.59
C ASP A 106 -3.00 -29.66 -15.88
N GLY A 107 -2.58 -28.40 -15.72
CA GLY A 107 -1.69 -27.59 -16.55
C GLY A 107 -2.10 -27.23 -17.99
N SER A 108 -3.11 -27.84 -18.58
CA SER A 108 -3.52 -27.59 -19.97
C SER A 108 -4.61 -26.51 -20.13
N VAL A 109 -5.02 -25.90 -19.01
CA VAL A 109 -6.01 -24.82 -18.98
C VAL A 109 -5.35 -23.48 -18.68
N LEU A 110 -5.65 -22.48 -19.49
CA LEU A 110 -5.27 -21.08 -19.28
C LEU A 110 -6.47 -20.28 -18.83
N GLU A 111 -6.35 -19.57 -17.72
CA GLU A 111 -7.31 -18.53 -17.30
C GLU A 111 -6.86 -17.19 -17.83
N VAL A 112 -7.69 -16.55 -18.62
CA VAL A 112 -7.53 -15.19 -19.11
C VAL A 112 -8.45 -14.31 -18.27
N THR A 113 -7.89 -13.31 -17.61
CA THR A 113 -8.62 -12.28 -16.88
C THR A 113 -8.35 -10.94 -17.54
N VAL A 114 -9.39 -10.24 -17.94
CA VAL A 114 -9.34 -8.90 -18.53
C VAL A 114 -10.04 -7.93 -17.61
N SER A 115 -9.40 -6.80 -17.35
CA SER A 115 -9.93 -5.69 -16.55
C SER A 115 -9.98 -4.43 -17.42
N ASP A 116 -11.13 -3.77 -17.49
CA ASP A 116 -11.30 -2.49 -18.18
C ASP A 116 -12.24 -1.58 -17.36
N ARG A 117 -12.25 -0.29 -17.70
CA ARG A 117 -13.19 0.69 -17.11
C ARG A 117 -14.64 0.52 -17.57
N SER A 118 -14.84 -0.12 -18.70
CA SER A 118 -16.15 -0.42 -19.26
C SER A 118 -16.34 -1.93 -19.40
N ALA A 119 -17.57 -2.37 -19.21
CA ALA A 119 -17.90 -3.78 -19.43
C ALA A 119 -17.70 -4.19 -20.88
N ASP A 120 -18.10 -3.35 -21.83
CA ASP A 120 -17.98 -3.62 -23.27
C ASP A 120 -16.50 -3.68 -23.68
N GLY A 121 -15.66 -2.72 -23.21
CA GLY A 121 -14.22 -2.74 -23.47
C GLY A 121 -13.51 -3.98 -22.93
N ALA A 122 -13.94 -4.47 -21.75
CA ALA A 122 -13.41 -5.71 -21.21
C ALA A 122 -13.72 -6.93 -22.09
N PHE A 123 -14.93 -6.99 -22.69
CA PHE A 123 -15.29 -8.03 -23.65
C PHE A 123 -14.54 -7.90 -24.98
N ASP A 124 -14.44 -6.69 -25.52
CA ASP A 124 -13.72 -6.44 -26.78
C ASP A 124 -12.24 -6.82 -26.63
N THR A 125 -11.61 -6.45 -25.51
CA THR A 125 -10.23 -6.84 -25.19
C THR A 125 -10.08 -8.35 -25.00
N LEU A 126 -11.05 -9.01 -24.35
CA LEU A 126 -11.05 -10.46 -24.19
C LEU A 126 -11.10 -11.18 -25.55
N ASP A 127 -11.98 -10.74 -26.43
CA ASP A 127 -12.11 -11.31 -27.78
C ASP A 127 -10.83 -11.12 -28.60
N ALA A 128 -10.15 -9.96 -28.46
CA ALA A 128 -8.87 -9.70 -29.08
C ALA A 128 -7.76 -10.64 -28.54
N VAL A 129 -7.72 -10.86 -27.21
CA VAL A 129 -6.77 -11.81 -26.58
C VAL A 129 -7.02 -13.23 -27.08
N LEU A 130 -8.27 -13.67 -27.18
CA LEU A 130 -8.62 -15.01 -27.66
C LEU A 130 -8.24 -15.20 -29.14
N ALA A 131 -8.45 -14.19 -29.97
CA ALA A 131 -8.03 -14.19 -31.38
C ALA A 131 -6.50 -14.28 -31.51
N LEU A 132 -5.76 -13.44 -30.75
CA LEU A 132 -4.31 -13.47 -30.74
C LEU A 132 -3.77 -14.81 -30.20
N ALA A 133 -4.44 -15.42 -29.23
CA ALA A 133 -4.05 -16.72 -28.69
C ALA A 133 -4.07 -17.82 -29.76
N SER A 134 -5.11 -17.81 -30.64
CA SER A 134 -5.16 -18.75 -31.76
C SER A 134 -4.03 -18.50 -32.76
N GLU A 135 -3.82 -17.25 -33.13
CA GLU A 135 -2.80 -16.85 -34.08
C GLU A 135 -1.37 -17.21 -33.58
N ARG A 136 -1.10 -16.90 -32.31
CA ARG A 136 0.21 -17.22 -31.70
C ARG A 136 0.44 -18.72 -31.56
N LEU A 137 -0.60 -19.50 -31.27
CA LEU A 137 -0.48 -20.94 -31.21
C LEU A 137 -0.15 -21.52 -32.58
N ASP A 138 -0.79 -21.06 -33.64
CA ASP A 138 -0.53 -21.47 -35.00
C ASP A 138 0.90 -21.09 -35.43
N GLU A 139 1.34 -19.86 -35.18
CA GLU A 139 2.72 -19.41 -35.45
C GLU A 139 3.77 -20.26 -34.72
N LEU A 140 3.52 -20.62 -33.46
CA LEU A 140 4.44 -21.47 -32.69
C LEU A 140 4.56 -22.89 -33.30
N GLN A 141 3.46 -23.43 -33.81
CA GLN A 141 3.41 -24.76 -34.41
C GLN A 141 4.03 -24.77 -35.81
N ASP A 142 3.76 -23.71 -36.59
CA ASP A 142 4.40 -23.52 -37.90
C ASP A 142 5.91 -23.31 -37.76
N GLY A 143 6.35 -22.60 -36.73
CA GLY A 143 7.76 -22.34 -36.43
C GLY A 143 8.58 -23.64 -36.16
N VAL A 144 7.92 -24.70 -35.70
CA VAL A 144 8.54 -26.04 -35.51
C VAL A 144 8.23 -27.00 -36.64
N ALA A 145 7.57 -26.52 -37.71
CA ALA A 145 7.16 -27.29 -38.88
C ALA A 145 6.30 -28.55 -38.51
N ALA A 146 5.40 -28.37 -37.54
CA ALA A 146 4.44 -29.39 -37.16
C ALA A 146 3.48 -29.66 -38.35
N SER A 147 3.10 -30.93 -38.56
CA SER A 147 2.08 -31.23 -39.56
C SER A 147 0.69 -30.86 -39.05
N ASP A 148 -0.25 -30.51 -39.93
CA ASP A 148 -1.61 -30.07 -39.57
C ASP A 148 -2.33 -31.09 -38.65
N GLU A 149 -2.07 -32.41 -38.83
CA GLU A 149 -2.63 -33.48 -38.03
C GLU A 149 -2.06 -33.51 -36.60
N SER A 150 -0.89 -32.87 -36.40
CA SER A 150 -0.18 -32.76 -35.13
C SER A 150 -0.44 -31.43 -34.40
N HIS A 151 -1.30 -30.59 -34.95
CA HIS A 151 -1.59 -29.26 -34.33
C HIS A 151 -2.47 -29.43 -33.08
N VAL A 152 -2.03 -28.76 -32.01
CA VAL A 152 -2.80 -28.50 -30.79
C VAL A 152 -3.86 -27.43 -31.11
N ARG A 153 -5.03 -27.58 -30.55
CA ARG A 153 -6.15 -26.68 -30.81
C ARG A 153 -6.60 -26.00 -29.53
N LEU A 154 -7.10 -24.76 -29.65
CA LEU A 154 -7.72 -24.03 -28.55
C LEU A 154 -9.21 -24.33 -28.51
N MET A 155 -9.74 -24.54 -27.30
CA MET A 155 -11.16 -24.62 -27.01
C MET A 155 -11.49 -23.72 -25.83
N VAL A 156 -12.37 -22.76 -26.04
CA VAL A 156 -12.92 -21.94 -24.95
C VAL A 156 -13.89 -22.79 -24.16
N ILE A 157 -13.59 -23.07 -22.88
CA ILE A 157 -14.44 -23.88 -22.00
C ILE A 157 -15.48 -22.99 -21.32
N THR A 158 -15.03 -21.85 -20.80
CA THR A 158 -15.87 -20.93 -20.06
C THR A 158 -15.64 -19.52 -20.57
N ASN A 159 -16.69 -18.84 -20.89
CA ASN A 159 -16.67 -17.42 -21.22
C ASN A 159 -17.71 -16.72 -20.33
N ASN A 160 -17.23 -15.81 -19.47
CA ASN A 160 -18.14 -15.03 -18.64
C ASN A 160 -18.99 -14.12 -19.55
N THR A 161 -20.31 -14.23 -19.41
CA THR A 161 -21.25 -13.38 -20.13
C THR A 161 -21.60 -12.08 -19.37
N VAL A 162 -21.07 -11.95 -18.15
CA VAL A 162 -21.30 -10.79 -17.28
C VAL A 162 -19.97 -10.28 -16.74
N ALA A 163 -19.70 -9.02 -17.01
CA ALA A 163 -18.57 -8.33 -16.42
C ALA A 163 -18.83 -8.04 -14.93
N VAL A 164 -17.92 -8.41 -14.09
CA VAL A 164 -18.04 -8.26 -12.63
C VAL A 164 -17.28 -7.01 -12.19
N PRO A 165 -17.93 -6.05 -11.51
CA PRO A 165 -17.22 -4.88 -11.00
C PRO A 165 -16.17 -5.31 -9.96
N ASN A 166 -14.91 -4.96 -10.18
CA ASN A 166 -13.80 -5.28 -9.29
C ASN A 166 -13.73 -4.28 -8.13
N ALA A 167 -14.58 -4.50 -7.14
CA ALA A 167 -14.56 -3.71 -5.91
C ALA A 167 -13.41 -4.10 -4.95
N ALA A 168 -12.75 -5.23 -5.17
CA ALA A 168 -11.71 -5.74 -4.26
C ALA A 168 -10.43 -4.87 -4.32
N ALA A 169 -10.04 -4.41 -5.50
CA ALA A 169 -8.91 -3.51 -5.69
C ALA A 169 -9.16 -2.16 -4.99
N LEU A 170 -10.36 -1.59 -5.18
CA LEU A 170 -10.79 -0.38 -4.46
C LEU A 170 -10.77 -0.58 -2.94
N GLY A 171 -11.30 -1.71 -2.46
CA GLY A 171 -11.32 -2.01 -1.02
C GLY A 171 -9.93 -2.03 -0.40
N ARG A 172 -8.97 -2.69 -1.03
CA ARG A 172 -7.57 -2.74 -0.57
C ARG A 172 -6.94 -1.35 -0.53
N THR A 173 -7.11 -0.57 -1.59
CA THR A 173 -6.57 0.81 -1.67
C THR A 173 -7.18 1.71 -0.59
N LEU A 174 -8.49 1.64 -0.36
CA LEU A 174 -9.18 2.41 0.67
C LEU A 174 -8.72 2.03 2.08
N ILE A 175 -8.50 0.74 2.36
CA ILE A 175 -7.98 0.27 3.66
C ILE A 175 -6.58 0.84 3.92
N VAL A 176 -5.68 0.72 2.94
CA VAL A 176 -4.30 1.24 3.07
C VAL A 176 -4.30 2.75 3.24
N LEU A 177 -5.09 3.47 2.44
CA LEU A 177 -5.21 4.92 2.50
C LEU A 177 -5.78 5.39 3.85
N THR A 178 -6.81 4.72 4.35
CA THR A 178 -7.41 5.01 5.65
C THR A 178 -6.41 4.77 6.78
N ALA A 179 -5.69 3.65 6.75
CA ALA A 179 -4.66 3.34 7.74
C ALA A 179 -3.54 4.39 7.73
N ALA A 180 -3.07 4.79 6.55
CA ALA A 180 -2.05 5.82 6.41
C ALA A 180 -2.53 7.18 6.97
N CYS A 181 -3.75 7.60 6.63
CA CYS A 181 -4.34 8.83 7.14
C CYS A 181 -4.50 8.82 8.67
N LEU A 182 -4.91 7.68 9.26
CA LEU A 182 -5.00 7.53 10.71
C LEU A 182 -3.63 7.67 11.39
N VAL A 183 -2.59 7.04 10.84
CA VAL A 183 -1.22 7.17 11.36
C VAL A 183 -0.76 8.62 11.31
N VAL A 184 -0.96 9.31 10.18
CA VAL A 184 -0.60 10.73 10.02
C VAL A 184 -1.36 11.60 11.01
N THR A 185 -2.66 11.36 11.21
CA THR A 185 -3.49 12.09 12.17
C THR A 185 -2.98 11.92 13.61
N LEU A 186 -2.61 10.69 14.01
CA LEU A 186 -2.04 10.41 15.32
C LEU A 186 -0.68 11.11 15.51
N LEU A 187 0.19 11.05 14.52
CA LEU A 187 1.49 11.73 14.56
C LEU A 187 1.33 13.25 14.67
N LEU A 188 0.40 13.84 13.89
CA LEU A 188 0.08 15.26 13.98
C LEU A 188 -0.46 15.63 15.37
N ALA A 189 -1.34 14.81 15.95
CA ALA A 189 -1.87 15.07 17.29
C ALA A 189 -0.76 15.07 18.34
N VAL A 190 0.16 14.12 18.29
CA VAL A 190 1.33 14.07 19.19
C VAL A 190 2.27 15.25 18.97
N PHE A 191 2.54 15.59 17.71
CA PHE A 191 3.42 16.71 17.37
C PHE A 191 2.86 18.05 17.84
N VAL A 192 1.56 18.30 17.61
CA VAL A 192 0.88 19.51 18.07
C VAL A 192 0.89 19.60 19.60
N ASP A 193 0.69 18.49 20.30
CA ASP A 193 0.76 18.46 21.75
C ASP A 193 2.17 18.79 22.26
N ALA A 194 3.20 18.20 21.67
CA ALA A 194 4.60 18.47 22.01
C ALA A 194 4.99 19.95 21.73
N ALA A 195 4.56 20.48 20.60
CA ALA A 195 4.84 21.87 20.22
C ALA A 195 4.21 22.88 21.19
N ILE A 196 2.98 22.63 21.65
CA ILE A 196 2.30 23.53 22.59
C ILE A 196 2.88 23.39 24.00
N ARG A 197 3.27 22.19 24.43
CA ARG A 197 3.99 22.00 25.71
C ARG A 197 5.31 22.78 25.71
N ARG A 198 6.07 22.75 24.63
CA ARG A 198 7.31 23.53 24.48
C ARG A 198 7.06 25.03 24.57
N ARG A 199 6.01 25.54 23.87
CA ARG A 199 5.66 26.98 23.93
C ARG A 199 5.26 27.41 25.32
N ARG A 200 4.49 26.61 26.07
CA ARG A 200 4.11 26.90 27.46
C ARG A 200 5.31 26.90 28.40
N ALA A 201 6.24 25.96 28.24
CA ALA A 201 7.47 25.92 29.03
C ALA A 201 8.35 27.15 28.81
N VAL A 202 8.50 27.63 27.57
CA VAL A 202 9.25 28.84 27.25
C VAL A 202 8.56 30.08 27.80
N SER A 203 7.23 30.17 27.75
CA SER A 203 6.49 31.29 28.31
C SER A 203 6.57 31.34 29.85
N ALA A 204 6.52 30.16 30.51
CA ALA A 204 6.70 30.06 31.96
C ALA A 204 8.12 30.49 32.41
N ALA A 205 9.13 30.09 31.66
CA ALA A 205 10.52 30.45 31.93
C ALA A 205 10.76 32.00 31.77
N ARG A 206 10.07 32.64 30.81
CA ARG A 206 10.11 34.10 30.65
C ARG A 206 9.39 34.83 31.76
N ALA A 207 8.29 34.28 32.28
CA ALA A 207 7.55 34.92 33.38
C ALA A 207 8.35 34.91 34.70
N THR A 208 9.10 33.84 34.97
CA THR A 208 9.97 33.76 36.16
C THR A 208 11.21 34.63 36.06
N SER A 209 11.75 34.87 34.88
CA SER A 209 12.89 35.80 34.71
C SER A 209 12.50 37.28 34.79
N GLY A 210 11.21 37.64 34.63
CA GLY A 210 10.72 39.02 34.77
C GLY A 210 10.40 39.43 36.19
N THR A 211 10.22 38.52 37.14
CA THR A 211 9.86 38.80 38.52
C THR A 211 11.07 39.07 39.45
N SER A 212 12.29 38.77 38.99
CA SER A 212 13.51 38.99 39.78
C SER A 212 14.11 40.42 39.69
N ALA A 213 13.39 41.33 38.97
CA ALA A 213 13.85 42.71 38.82
C ALA A 213 13.21 43.72 39.81
N ASP A 214 12.28 43.27 40.66
CA ASP A 214 11.59 44.13 41.63
C ASP A 214 11.70 43.55 43.06
N GLU A 215 12.91 43.17 43.46
CA GLU A 215 13.26 42.92 44.86
C GLU A 215 13.56 44.28 45.51
N PRO A 216 12.78 44.74 46.49
CA PRO A 216 13.07 46.01 47.20
C PRO A 216 14.44 45.89 47.86
N ALA A 217 15.31 46.81 47.54
CA ALA A 217 16.65 46.93 48.13
C ALA A 217 16.57 46.82 49.67
N VAL A 218 17.11 45.73 50.21
CA VAL A 218 17.32 45.56 51.65
C VAL A 218 18.28 46.71 52.08
N PRO A 219 17.89 47.58 53.05
CA PRO A 219 18.75 48.68 53.48
C PRO A 219 20.02 48.08 54.09
N VAL A 220 21.17 48.45 53.55
CA VAL A 220 22.51 48.12 54.03
C VAL A 220 22.62 48.64 55.46
N PRO A 221 22.96 47.83 56.49
CA PRO A 221 23.18 48.33 57.84
C PRO A 221 24.42 49.20 57.86
N VAL A 222 24.23 50.46 58.31
CA VAL A 222 25.30 51.43 58.54
C VAL A 222 26.28 50.84 59.56
N PRO A 223 27.61 50.86 59.38
CA PRO A 223 28.59 50.42 60.36
C PRO A 223 28.58 51.34 61.58
N VAL A 224 28.24 50.80 62.74
CA VAL A 224 28.38 51.43 64.01
C VAL A 224 29.87 51.58 64.35
N PRO A 225 30.39 52.80 64.70
CA PRO A 225 31.78 52.97 65.11
C PRO A 225 32.04 52.29 66.44
N ALA A 226 33.17 51.58 66.51
CA ALA A 226 33.66 50.89 67.69
C ALA A 226 34.02 51.91 68.79
N PRO A 227 33.69 51.66 70.09
CA PRO A 227 34.23 52.44 71.19
C PRO A 227 35.68 52.11 71.41
N ALA A 228 36.45 53.15 71.59
CA ALA A 228 37.83 53.14 71.90
C ALA A 228 38.18 52.46 73.28
N ASP A 229 39.12 51.72 73.20
CA ASP A 229 40.19 51.42 74.12
C ASP A 229 40.09 51.96 75.55
N ARG A 230 40.19 51.04 76.48
CA ARG A 230 40.86 51.16 77.82
C ARG A 230 40.78 49.82 78.49
N ASP A 231 41.77 49.23 78.60
CA ASP A 231 42.77 49.06 79.63
C ASP A 231 43.73 47.90 79.36
N GLU A 232 44.81 48.33 79.15
CA GLU A 232 46.13 47.71 79.28
C GLU A 232 46.31 47.16 80.68
N ARG A 233 47.08 46.04 80.82
CA ARG A 233 47.79 45.56 81.94
C ARG A 233 47.14 44.68 82.98
N ALA A 234 47.69 43.61 82.94
CA ALA A 234 48.14 42.68 84.02
C ALA A 234 47.64 41.26 83.66
N VAL A 235 48.35 40.30 83.55
CA VAL A 235 49.50 39.83 84.34
C VAL A 235 50.06 38.65 83.57
N LEU A 236 51.33 38.73 83.35
CA LEU A 236 52.29 37.63 83.21
C LEU A 236 52.13 36.69 84.40
N ALA A 237 52.31 35.50 84.15
CA ALA A 237 52.83 34.40 84.95
C ALA A 237 51.92 33.18 85.14
N ARG A 238 52.33 32.15 84.66
CA ARG A 238 52.77 30.83 85.23
C ARG A 238 52.54 29.73 84.20
N GLU A 239 53.65 29.38 83.70
CA GLU A 239 54.45 28.20 84.05
C GLU A 239 53.87 26.88 83.54
N SER A 240 54.73 26.39 82.70
CA SER A 240 54.93 25.00 82.34
C SER A 240 54.95 24.03 83.56
N PRO A 241 54.90 22.72 83.42
CA PRO A 241 55.76 22.05 82.48
C PRO A 241 55.04 21.25 81.40
#